data_c33162be8365d8a5531f0e6945d58df0
#
_entry.id   c33162be8365d8a5531f0e6945d58df0
#
_cell.length_a   1.000
_cell.length_b   1.000
_cell.length_c   1.000
_cell.angle_alpha   90.00
_cell.angle_beta   90.00
_cell.angle_gamma   90.00
#
_symmetry.space_group_name_H-M   'P 1'
#
loop_
_entity.id
_entity.type
_entity.pdbx_description
1 polymer ?
#
loop_
_entity_poly.entity_id
_entity_poly.type
_entity_poly.pdbx_seq_one_letter_code
_entity_poly.pdbx_strand_id
1 'polypeptide(L)'
;MTRWWSGLVLLLVAVLCPAGPPAQADPAAVPAGSGRLGEFVRPLIDFRGAADPSVVQVGDQYVAVATGRFVPRAVAPSLNGPWTDAGIAMPTLPVWALDARIWASDLVATPTGWALYFSAPVAGLGPDGRCIGVATAASPLDDFVPQPRPLVCPRHGVSEPALDIAKPARKGLPKGLGVIDPEGFRDRDGRRYVLYRTQGRPSSLRMMPVPDDGLPSGPRVKSVEILRRGGVVENPVLVQRGKFWVLFTSQSYFGGCGYETTWRKARSLEGLSRARKHVLLSQGTTGLCGPGGADLLTGSSAGDSVLVFHSWTCPEIRSHCQSGVDYDKAPVYGAHRAMLAVVLAWSSRAVPSAAAYVDPVVDPWAGP
;
A
#
# COMPACT_ATOMS: atom_id res chain seq x y z
N MET A 1 -34.49 63.11 51.22
CA MET A 1 -34.44 61.71 51.68
C MET A 1 -34.59 60.88 50.43
N THR A 2 -33.48 60.48 49.79
CA THR A 2 -33.48 59.64 48.57
C THR A 2 -32.51 58.48 48.78
N ARG A 3 -33.03 57.30 48.87
CA ARG A 3 -32.27 56.06 49.11
C ARG A 3 -31.78 55.55 47.74
N TRP A 4 -30.47 55.34 47.60
CA TRP A 4 -29.81 54.66 46.50
C TRP A 4 -29.79 53.16 46.78
N TRP A 5 -30.28 52.37 45.89
CA TRP A 5 -30.11 50.92 45.90
C TRP A 5 -29.02 50.55 44.89
N SER A 6 -27.93 50.01 45.43
CA SER A 6 -26.83 49.44 44.62
C SER A 6 -27.20 47.99 44.31
N GLY A 7 -27.51 47.71 43.04
CA GLY A 7 -27.68 46.35 42.54
C GLY A 7 -26.31 45.73 42.24
N LEU A 8 -26.00 44.64 42.89
CA LEU A 8 -24.84 43.80 42.64
C LEU A 8 -25.15 42.85 41.47
N VAL A 9 -24.51 43.08 40.32
CA VAL A 9 -24.58 42.15 39.15
C VAL A 9 -23.50 41.12 39.33
N LEU A 10 -23.86 39.87 39.66
CA LEU A 10 -22.97 38.71 39.62
C LEU A 10 -22.80 38.27 38.16
N LEU A 11 -21.64 38.52 37.61
CA LEU A 11 -21.19 37.94 36.33
C LEU A 11 -20.75 36.48 36.58
N LEU A 12 -21.57 35.53 36.17
CA LEU A 12 -21.20 34.10 36.04
C LEU A 12 -20.30 33.94 34.81
N VAL A 13 -19.00 33.82 35.05
CA VAL A 13 -18.03 33.43 34.05
C VAL A 13 -18.12 31.89 33.88
N ALA A 14 -18.80 31.42 32.82
CA ALA A 14 -18.76 30.03 32.44
C ALA A 14 -17.36 29.70 31.86
N VAL A 15 -16.56 28.95 32.60
CA VAL A 15 -15.29 28.40 32.14
C VAL A 15 -15.63 27.26 31.19
N LEU A 16 -15.57 27.51 29.87
CA LEU A 16 -15.59 26.48 28.85
C LEU A 16 -14.27 25.71 28.92
N CYS A 17 -14.26 24.53 29.53
CA CYS A 17 -13.16 23.58 29.37
C CYS A 17 -13.08 23.19 27.88
N PRO A 18 -11.91 23.32 27.24
CA PRO A 18 -11.74 22.77 25.89
C PRO A 18 -11.94 21.25 25.96
N ALA A 19 -12.83 20.72 25.13
CA ALA A 19 -12.96 19.28 24.92
C ALA A 19 -11.60 18.75 24.47
N GLY A 20 -11.02 17.85 25.24
CA GLY A 20 -9.81 17.14 24.84
C GLY A 20 -10.05 16.38 23.53
N PRO A 21 -8.98 16.09 22.77
CA PRO A 21 -9.12 15.29 21.54
C PRO A 21 -9.81 13.97 21.91
N PRO A 22 -10.68 13.44 21.01
CA PRO A 22 -11.34 12.17 21.26
C PRO A 22 -10.28 11.12 21.53
N ALA A 23 -10.47 10.34 22.60
CA ALA A 23 -9.61 9.20 22.91
C ALA A 23 -9.60 8.30 21.68
N GLN A 24 -8.42 8.09 21.10
CA GLN A 24 -8.25 7.06 20.06
C GLN A 24 -8.58 5.73 20.74
N ALA A 25 -9.63 5.07 20.26
CA ALA A 25 -9.93 3.70 20.66
C ALA A 25 -8.69 2.85 20.42
N ASP A 26 -8.25 2.10 21.41
CA ASP A 26 -7.19 1.11 21.21
C ASP A 26 -7.66 0.15 20.10
N PRO A 27 -6.91 0.00 19.02
CA PRO A 27 -7.27 -0.96 17.99
C PRO A 27 -7.29 -2.35 18.61
N ALA A 28 -8.34 -3.10 18.32
CA ALA A 28 -8.48 -4.49 18.73
C ALA A 28 -7.17 -5.23 18.39
N ALA A 29 -6.61 -5.93 19.35
CA ALA A 29 -5.38 -6.70 19.14
C ALA A 29 -5.56 -7.60 17.92
N VAL A 30 -4.62 -7.51 16.96
CA VAL A 30 -4.59 -8.43 15.82
C VAL A 30 -4.63 -9.85 16.39
N PRO A 31 -5.61 -10.69 16.03
CA PRO A 31 -5.65 -12.05 16.55
C PRO A 31 -4.30 -12.72 16.25
N ALA A 32 -3.67 -13.29 17.27
CA ALA A 32 -2.46 -14.06 17.06
C ALA A 32 -2.77 -15.15 16.06
N GLY A 33 -2.17 -15.09 14.87
CA GLY A 33 -2.38 -16.10 13.83
C GLY A 33 -2.08 -17.46 14.42
N SER A 34 -3.02 -18.40 14.32
CA SER A 34 -2.86 -19.77 14.80
C SER A 34 -2.08 -20.65 13.82
N GLY A 35 -1.93 -20.19 12.55
CA GLY A 35 -1.24 -20.92 11.49
C GLY A 35 0.28 -20.91 11.66
N ARG A 36 0.88 -22.09 11.82
CA ARG A 36 2.34 -22.23 11.82
C ARG A 36 2.87 -22.03 10.40
N LEU A 37 4.06 -21.42 10.30
CA LEU A 37 4.79 -21.42 9.04
C LEU A 37 5.03 -22.88 8.60
N GLY A 38 4.53 -23.24 7.40
CA GLY A 38 4.59 -24.61 6.88
C GLY A 38 3.25 -25.36 6.89
N GLU A 39 2.20 -24.83 7.54
CA GLU A 39 0.84 -25.32 7.38
C GLU A 39 0.19 -24.75 6.12
N PHE A 40 -0.89 -25.40 5.67
CA PHE A 40 -1.63 -24.94 4.49
C PHE A 40 -2.32 -23.60 4.76
N VAL A 41 -1.84 -22.53 4.13
CA VAL A 41 -2.31 -21.16 4.35
C VAL A 41 -3.49 -20.85 3.43
N ARG A 42 -4.57 -20.33 3.99
CA ARG A 42 -5.73 -19.90 3.22
C ARG A 42 -5.69 -18.41 2.95
N PRO A 43 -6.15 -17.97 1.76
CA PRO A 43 -6.24 -16.54 1.48
C PRO A 43 -7.34 -15.87 2.31
N LEU A 44 -7.14 -14.59 2.63
CA LEU A 44 -8.12 -13.74 3.29
C LEU A 44 -9.17 -13.24 2.30
N ILE A 45 -8.75 -12.92 1.07
CA ILE A 45 -9.62 -12.53 -0.03
C ILE A 45 -9.30 -13.40 -1.24
N ASP A 46 -10.25 -14.24 -1.66
CA ASP A 46 -10.16 -15.13 -2.82
C ASP A 46 -11.40 -15.07 -3.75
N PHE A 47 -12.45 -14.33 -3.37
CA PHE A 47 -13.69 -14.24 -4.17
C PHE A 47 -13.52 -13.40 -5.44
N ARG A 48 -12.44 -12.65 -5.56
CA ARG A 48 -11.98 -11.91 -6.74
C ARG A 48 -10.47 -11.68 -6.64
N GLY A 49 -9.82 -11.29 -7.73
CA GLY A 49 -8.41 -10.95 -7.67
C GLY A 49 -8.13 -9.81 -6.70
N ALA A 50 -7.18 -10.00 -5.78
CA ALA A 50 -6.72 -9.04 -4.79
C ALA A 50 -5.20 -8.85 -4.90
N ALA A 51 -4.75 -8.54 -6.11
CA ALA A 51 -3.35 -8.27 -6.38
C ALA A 51 -2.92 -6.92 -5.82
N ASP A 52 -1.68 -6.84 -5.34
CA ASP A 52 -1.08 -5.63 -4.77
C ASP A 52 -2.03 -4.98 -3.75
N PRO A 53 -2.42 -5.71 -2.70
CA PRO A 53 -3.38 -5.23 -1.72
C PRO A 53 -2.78 -4.13 -0.85
N SER A 54 -3.55 -3.08 -0.56
CA SER A 54 -3.31 -2.16 0.55
C SER A 54 -4.47 -2.25 1.54
N VAL A 55 -4.16 -2.35 2.83
CA VAL A 55 -5.15 -2.56 3.89
C VAL A 55 -4.97 -1.54 5.01
N VAL A 56 -6.08 -0.91 5.38
CA VAL A 56 -6.12 0.02 6.52
C VAL A 56 -7.18 -0.38 7.53
N GLN A 57 -6.97 -0.03 8.79
CA GLN A 57 -7.99 -0.12 9.83
C GLN A 57 -8.62 1.25 10.06
N VAL A 58 -9.95 1.28 10.11
CA VAL A 58 -10.74 2.49 10.35
C VAL A 58 -11.84 2.18 11.36
N GLY A 59 -11.71 2.71 12.57
CA GLY A 59 -12.57 2.30 13.68
C GLY A 59 -12.51 0.79 13.89
N ASP A 60 -13.66 0.16 13.87
CA ASP A 60 -13.82 -1.29 14.07
C ASP A 60 -13.80 -2.10 12.76
N GLN A 61 -13.41 -1.48 11.65
CA GLN A 61 -13.43 -2.12 10.34
C GLN A 61 -12.04 -2.08 9.67
N TYR A 62 -11.83 -3.05 8.79
CA TYR A 62 -10.71 -3.09 7.86
C TYR A 62 -11.20 -2.83 6.45
N VAL A 63 -10.44 -2.04 5.71
CA VAL A 63 -10.71 -1.72 4.30
C VAL A 63 -9.50 -2.14 3.49
N ALA A 64 -9.73 -2.94 2.46
CA ALA A 64 -8.72 -3.36 1.50
C ALA A 64 -9.04 -2.79 0.12
N VAL A 65 -8.01 -2.34 -0.59
CA VAL A 65 -8.06 -2.02 -2.01
C VAL A 65 -7.05 -2.85 -2.77
N ALA A 66 -7.28 -3.05 -4.07
CA ALA A 66 -6.40 -3.89 -4.89
C ALA A 66 -6.30 -3.38 -6.34
N THR A 67 -5.33 -3.93 -7.07
CA THR A 67 -5.20 -3.76 -8.52
C THR A 67 -6.46 -4.19 -9.25
N GLY A 68 -7.05 -3.29 -10.03
CA GLY A 68 -8.26 -3.59 -10.79
C GLY A 68 -8.87 -2.37 -11.46
N ARG A 69 -9.96 -2.56 -12.22
CA ARG A 69 -10.68 -1.46 -12.81
C ARG A 69 -11.38 -0.66 -11.71
N PHE A 70 -11.20 0.66 -11.67
CA PHE A 70 -11.78 1.56 -10.68
C PHE A 70 -11.40 1.27 -9.22
N VAL A 71 -10.31 0.53 -8.99
CA VAL A 71 -9.80 0.17 -7.65
C VAL A 71 -10.82 -0.64 -6.84
N PRO A 72 -10.87 -1.96 -7.01
CA PRO A 72 -11.72 -2.84 -6.22
C PRO A 72 -11.49 -2.67 -4.72
N ARG A 73 -12.59 -2.64 -3.95
CA ARG A 73 -12.60 -2.44 -2.50
C ARG A 73 -13.31 -3.60 -1.80
N ALA A 74 -12.74 -4.06 -0.69
CA ALA A 74 -13.34 -5.03 0.20
C ALA A 74 -13.30 -4.52 1.64
N VAL A 75 -14.22 -4.99 2.49
CA VAL A 75 -14.31 -4.61 3.90
C VAL A 75 -14.47 -5.84 4.79
N ALA A 76 -14.00 -5.73 6.03
CA ALA A 76 -14.15 -6.78 7.04
C ALA A 76 -14.25 -6.18 8.45
N PRO A 77 -14.92 -6.85 9.40
CA PRO A 77 -14.95 -6.44 10.81
C PRO A 77 -13.64 -6.74 11.54
N SER A 78 -12.80 -7.60 10.97
CA SER A 78 -11.47 -7.93 11.51
C SER A 78 -10.52 -8.28 10.37
N LEU A 79 -9.21 -8.22 10.61
CA LEU A 79 -8.21 -8.52 9.59
C LEU A 79 -8.36 -9.93 9.00
N ASN A 80 -8.75 -10.91 9.83
CA ASN A 80 -9.00 -12.28 9.40
C ASN A 80 -10.42 -12.50 8.82
N GLY A 81 -11.18 -11.43 8.61
CA GLY A 81 -12.47 -11.47 7.91
C GLY A 81 -13.69 -11.60 8.85
N PRO A 82 -14.85 -12.04 8.33
CA PRO A 82 -15.06 -12.33 6.90
C PRO A 82 -14.96 -11.09 6.03
N TRP A 83 -14.22 -11.19 4.94
CA TRP A 83 -14.10 -10.13 3.96
C TRP A 83 -15.27 -10.16 2.97
N THR A 84 -15.84 -9.01 2.67
CA THR A 84 -16.95 -8.84 1.73
C THR A 84 -16.60 -7.82 0.66
N ASP A 85 -17.17 -8.02 -0.54
CA ASP A 85 -17.05 -7.07 -1.63
C ASP A 85 -17.76 -5.75 -1.29
N ALA A 86 -17.04 -4.64 -1.33
CA ALA A 86 -17.56 -3.28 -1.11
C ALA A 86 -17.50 -2.43 -2.41
N GLY A 87 -17.51 -3.10 -3.58
CA GLY A 87 -17.53 -2.44 -4.88
C GLY A 87 -16.18 -1.86 -5.29
N ILE A 88 -16.17 -0.61 -5.68
CA ILE A 88 -15.01 0.13 -6.18
C ILE A 88 -14.75 1.38 -5.36
N ALA A 89 -13.47 1.74 -5.18
CA ALA A 89 -13.11 2.90 -4.37
C ALA A 89 -13.05 4.20 -5.18
N MET A 90 -12.79 4.13 -6.50
CA MET A 90 -12.64 5.30 -7.37
C MET A 90 -13.53 5.15 -8.62
N PRO A 91 -14.83 5.47 -8.55
CA PRO A 91 -15.78 5.27 -9.65
C PRO A 91 -15.52 6.16 -10.87
N THR A 92 -14.78 7.23 -10.69
CA THR A 92 -14.42 8.16 -11.75
C THR A 92 -12.91 8.18 -11.96
N LEU A 93 -12.45 7.95 -13.19
CA LEU A 93 -11.04 8.07 -13.54
C LEU A 93 -10.64 9.55 -13.71
N PRO A 94 -9.38 9.91 -13.40
CA PRO A 94 -8.90 11.25 -13.69
C PRO A 94 -8.87 11.50 -15.21
N VAL A 95 -9.09 12.74 -15.62
CA VAL A 95 -9.18 13.14 -17.05
C VAL A 95 -7.94 12.82 -17.87
N TRP A 96 -6.80 12.62 -17.24
CA TRP A 96 -5.53 12.28 -17.88
C TRP A 96 -5.29 10.78 -18.05
N ALA A 97 -6.10 9.91 -17.40
CA ALA A 97 -5.93 8.46 -17.46
C ALA A 97 -6.74 7.85 -18.59
N LEU A 98 -6.23 6.75 -19.14
CA LEU A 98 -6.97 5.88 -20.03
C LEU A 98 -7.87 4.92 -19.23
N ASP A 99 -9.00 4.53 -19.81
CA ASP A 99 -9.93 3.57 -19.18
C ASP A 99 -9.36 2.14 -19.27
N ALA A 100 -8.57 1.78 -18.27
CA ALA A 100 -8.05 0.43 -18.08
C ALA A 100 -7.82 0.15 -16.59
N ARG A 101 -7.16 -0.97 -16.27
CA ARG A 101 -6.88 -1.36 -14.89
C ARG A 101 -5.94 -0.37 -14.20
N ILE A 102 -6.33 0.06 -13.01
CA ILE A 102 -5.50 0.79 -12.06
C ILE A 102 -4.65 -0.23 -11.31
N TRP A 103 -3.35 0.05 -11.11
CA TRP A 103 -2.42 -0.87 -10.45
C TRP A 103 -1.94 -0.33 -9.13
N ALA A 104 -1.68 -1.27 -8.20
CA ALA A 104 -1.00 -1.08 -6.93
C ALA A 104 -1.43 0.22 -6.22
N SER A 105 -2.72 0.28 -5.87
CA SER A 105 -3.25 1.42 -5.13
C SER A 105 -2.89 1.32 -3.65
N ASP A 106 -2.58 2.45 -3.03
CA ASP A 106 -2.23 2.55 -1.62
C ASP A 106 -3.12 3.54 -0.87
N LEU A 107 -3.68 3.13 0.28
CA LEU A 107 -4.56 3.90 1.15
C LEU A 107 -3.76 4.55 2.28
N VAL A 108 -3.83 5.87 2.39
CA VAL A 108 -3.08 6.64 3.40
C VAL A 108 -3.99 7.59 4.16
N ALA A 109 -4.00 7.50 5.49
CA ALA A 109 -4.66 8.49 6.34
C ALA A 109 -3.92 9.84 6.27
N THR A 110 -4.67 10.94 6.14
CA THR A 110 -4.17 12.32 6.16
C THR A 110 -4.87 13.11 7.28
N PRO A 111 -4.39 14.30 7.66
CA PRO A 111 -5.09 15.12 8.65
C PRO A 111 -6.50 15.55 8.25
N THR A 112 -6.81 15.55 6.96
CA THR A 112 -8.09 16.01 6.40
C THR A 112 -8.97 14.89 5.83
N GLY A 113 -8.59 13.63 6.01
CA GLY A 113 -9.30 12.47 5.47
C GLY A 113 -8.33 11.39 4.97
N TRP A 114 -8.49 10.95 3.74
CA TRP A 114 -7.73 9.85 3.14
C TRP A 114 -7.22 10.22 1.76
N ALA A 115 -6.01 9.79 1.46
CA ALA A 115 -5.42 9.78 0.13
C ALA A 115 -5.36 8.34 -0.40
N LEU A 116 -5.72 8.16 -1.66
CA LEU A 116 -5.53 6.94 -2.43
C LEU A 116 -4.49 7.25 -3.51
N TYR A 117 -3.29 6.75 -3.35
CA TYR A 117 -2.29 6.77 -4.42
C TYR A 117 -2.52 5.60 -5.37
N PHE A 118 -2.29 5.79 -6.66
CA PHE A 118 -2.58 4.76 -7.66
C PHE A 118 -1.74 4.92 -8.93
N SER A 119 -1.58 3.84 -9.68
CA SER A 119 -0.89 3.83 -10.97
C SER A 119 -1.90 3.69 -12.10
N ALA A 120 -2.11 4.77 -12.88
CA ALA A 120 -3.07 4.79 -13.99
C ALA A 120 -2.39 4.79 -15.36
N PRO A 121 -2.94 4.08 -16.36
CA PRO A 121 -2.42 4.08 -17.72
C PRO A 121 -2.64 5.43 -18.38
N VAL A 122 -1.69 5.85 -19.20
CA VAL A 122 -1.71 7.15 -19.89
C VAL A 122 -1.33 7.03 -21.36
N ALA A 123 -1.84 7.92 -22.17
CA ALA A 123 -1.40 8.03 -23.56
C ALA A 123 0.09 8.42 -23.64
N GLY A 124 0.78 7.93 -24.66
CA GLY A 124 2.16 8.32 -24.96
C GLY A 124 3.25 7.48 -24.28
N LEU A 125 2.92 6.60 -23.33
CA LEU A 125 3.87 5.73 -22.65
C LEU A 125 3.80 4.24 -23.06
N GLY A 126 2.99 3.90 -24.07
CA GLY A 126 2.74 2.52 -24.48
C GLY A 126 1.70 1.81 -23.60
N PRO A 127 1.40 0.52 -23.88
CA PRO A 127 0.28 -0.19 -23.26
C PRO A 127 0.41 -0.37 -21.74
N ASP A 128 1.64 -0.51 -21.26
CA ASP A 128 1.93 -0.72 -19.84
C ASP A 128 2.43 0.53 -19.12
N GLY A 129 2.63 1.63 -19.85
CA GLY A 129 3.13 2.88 -19.29
C GLY A 129 2.10 3.58 -18.42
N ARG A 130 2.50 3.93 -17.19
CA ARG A 130 1.60 4.55 -16.20
C ARG A 130 2.19 5.79 -15.57
N CYS A 131 1.30 6.63 -15.03
CA CYS A 131 1.63 7.71 -14.12
C CYS A 131 0.99 7.44 -12.75
N ILE A 132 1.57 7.99 -11.71
CA ILE A 132 1.00 7.95 -10.37
C ILE A 132 0.05 9.11 -10.20
N GLY A 133 -1.16 8.82 -9.77
CA GLY A 133 -2.16 9.77 -9.35
C GLY A 133 -2.40 9.74 -7.86
N VAL A 134 -3.22 10.68 -7.40
CA VAL A 134 -3.78 10.70 -6.06
C VAL A 134 -5.26 11.06 -6.16
N ALA A 135 -6.07 10.41 -5.36
CA ALA A 135 -7.48 10.73 -5.14
C ALA A 135 -7.72 10.92 -3.64
N THR A 136 -8.76 11.66 -3.27
CA THR A 136 -9.05 11.97 -1.86
C THR A 136 -10.48 11.64 -1.51
N ALA A 137 -10.71 11.26 -0.24
CA ALA A 137 -12.02 11.03 0.34
C ALA A 137 -12.02 11.41 1.83
N ALA A 138 -13.19 11.63 2.43
CA ALA A 138 -13.29 11.86 3.87
C ALA A 138 -13.09 10.56 4.67
N SER A 139 -13.49 9.42 4.10
CA SER A 139 -13.34 8.08 4.66
C SER A 139 -12.84 7.12 3.56
N PRO A 140 -12.11 6.03 3.89
CA PRO A 140 -11.74 5.02 2.89
C PRO A 140 -12.95 4.18 2.45
N LEU A 141 -14.11 4.36 3.08
CA LEU A 141 -15.39 3.77 2.67
C LEU A 141 -16.13 4.63 1.64
N ASP A 142 -15.77 5.90 1.50
CA ASP A 142 -16.37 6.82 0.53
C ASP A 142 -15.75 6.63 -0.86
N ASP A 143 -16.36 7.27 -1.85
CA ASP A 143 -15.82 7.36 -3.20
C ASP A 143 -14.66 8.36 -3.25
N PHE A 144 -13.53 7.91 -3.74
CA PHE A 144 -12.35 8.76 -3.92
C PHE A 144 -12.47 9.62 -5.17
N VAL A 145 -12.23 10.92 -5.00
CA VAL A 145 -12.22 11.91 -6.08
C VAL A 145 -10.78 12.12 -6.57
N PRO A 146 -10.45 11.74 -7.82
CA PRO A 146 -9.10 11.86 -8.32
C PRO A 146 -8.72 13.31 -8.63
N GLN A 147 -7.45 13.64 -8.40
CA GLN A 147 -6.90 14.94 -8.75
C GLN A 147 -6.80 15.11 -10.27
N PRO A 148 -7.02 16.35 -10.80
CA PRO A 148 -7.03 16.62 -12.23
C PRO A 148 -5.65 16.51 -12.90
N ARG A 149 -4.59 16.35 -12.12
CA ARG A 149 -3.21 16.17 -12.59
C ARG A 149 -2.56 14.96 -11.90
N PRO A 150 -1.68 14.23 -12.61
CA PRO A 150 -0.92 13.17 -11.96
C PRO A 150 0.05 13.75 -10.92
N LEU A 151 0.35 12.95 -9.90
CA LEU A 151 1.35 13.26 -8.88
C LEU A 151 2.77 13.09 -9.43
N VAL A 152 3.01 12.00 -10.15
CA VAL A 152 4.30 11.69 -10.79
C VAL A 152 4.04 11.12 -12.18
N CYS A 153 4.68 11.69 -13.19
CA CYS A 153 4.56 11.22 -14.56
C CYS A 153 5.84 11.49 -15.36
N PRO A 154 6.32 10.57 -16.19
CA PRO A 154 7.42 10.82 -17.12
C PRO A 154 7.03 11.85 -18.18
N ARG A 155 8.05 12.54 -18.71
CA ARG A 155 7.90 13.71 -19.59
C ARG A 155 7.00 13.54 -20.83
N HIS A 156 6.75 12.32 -21.27
CA HIS A 156 5.94 12.03 -22.47
C HIS A 156 4.59 11.38 -22.16
N GLY A 157 4.24 11.24 -20.86
CA GLY A 157 3.04 10.54 -20.45
C GLY A 157 1.74 11.31 -20.54
N VAL A 158 1.80 12.65 -20.55
CA VAL A 158 0.64 13.54 -20.68
C VAL A 158 1.05 14.80 -21.40
N SER A 159 0.09 15.52 -22.00
CA SER A 159 0.34 16.77 -22.72
C SER A 159 0.95 17.87 -21.84
N GLU A 160 0.62 17.87 -20.55
CA GLU A 160 1.26 18.75 -19.57
C GLU A 160 2.13 17.91 -18.64
N PRO A 161 3.43 18.23 -18.48
CA PRO A 161 4.30 17.48 -17.62
C PRO A 161 3.81 17.58 -16.18
N ALA A 162 3.68 16.42 -15.55
CA ALA A 162 3.46 16.34 -14.12
C ALA A 162 4.66 16.84 -13.32
N LEU A 163 4.43 17.07 -12.08
CA LEU A 163 5.19 17.89 -11.16
C LEU A 163 6.53 17.32 -10.74
N ASP A 164 6.70 16.02 -10.71
CA ASP A 164 8.00 15.39 -10.61
C ASP A 164 8.31 14.66 -11.93
N ILE A 165 9.14 15.31 -12.72
CA ILE A 165 9.84 14.58 -13.76
C ILE A 165 10.96 13.86 -13.02
N ALA A 166 10.71 12.63 -12.62
CA ALA A 166 11.79 11.71 -12.30
C ALA A 166 12.70 11.72 -13.51
N LYS A 167 13.69 12.61 -13.54
CA LYS A 167 14.69 12.57 -14.60
C LYS A 167 15.16 11.14 -14.62
N PRO A 168 14.98 10.40 -15.72
CA PRO A 168 15.55 9.08 -15.81
C PRO A 168 17.03 9.26 -15.47
N ALA A 169 17.45 8.63 -14.38
CA ALA A 169 18.74 8.93 -13.78
C ALA A 169 19.91 8.43 -14.64
N ARG A 170 19.75 8.32 -15.95
CA ARG A 170 20.80 8.17 -16.96
C ARG A 170 20.21 7.99 -18.37
N LYS A 171 20.96 8.37 -19.38
CA LYS A 171 20.79 7.94 -20.77
C LYS A 171 20.60 6.42 -20.81
N GLY A 172 19.46 5.95 -21.27
CA GLY A 172 19.24 4.53 -21.54
C GLY A 172 17.97 3.87 -20.98
N LEU A 173 17.08 4.58 -20.26
CA LEU A 173 15.72 4.03 -20.04
C LEU A 173 14.97 4.02 -21.38
N PRO A 174 14.33 2.90 -21.73
CA PRO A 174 13.51 2.84 -22.93
C PRO A 174 12.52 3.99 -22.95
N LYS A 175 12.37 4.66 -24.09
CA LYS A 175 11.29 5.65 -24.29
C LYS A 175 9.96 4.93 -24.09
N GLY A 176 9.06 5.52 -23.32
CA GLY A 176 7.71 4.99 -23.20
C GLY A 176 7.38 4.22 -21.92
N LEU A 177 8.31 4.14 -20.96
CA LEU A 177 8.01 3.53 -19.67
C LEU A 177 7.61 4.58 -18.63
N GLY A 178 6.66 4.21 -17.77
CA GLY A 178 6.08 5.06 -16.74
C GLY A 178 6.67 4.89 -15.35
N VAL A 179 5.85 5.22 -14.38
CA VAL A 179 6.09 5.04 -12.94
C VAL A 179 4.89 4.31 -12.33
N ILE A 180 5.16 3.40 -11.40
CA ILE A 180 4.15 2.54 -10.77
C ILE A 180 4.45 2.30 -9.29
N ASP A 181 3.57 1.56 -8.62
CA ASP A 181 3.69 1.07 -7.25
C ASP A 181 3.93 2.21 -6.26
N PRO A 182 2.99 3.17 -6.17
CA PRO A 182 3.06 4.20 -5.14
C PRO A 182 2.82 3.60 -3.76
N GLU A 183 3.55 4.11 -2.78
CA GLU A 183 3.43 3.77 -1.37
C GLU A 183 3.62 5.02 -0.52
N GLY A 184 2.65 5.34 0.33
CA GLY A 184 2.76 6.47 1.25
C GLY A 184 3.60 6.10 2.47
N PHE A 185 4.50 6.99 2.83
CA PHE A 185 5.36 6.82 3.99
C PHE A 185 5.37 8.08 4.85
N ARG A 186 5.30 7.91 6.16
CA ARG A 186 5.48 8.98 7.14
C ARG A 186 6.72 8.70 7.98
N ASP A 187 7.66 9.63 8.00
CA ASP A 187 8.84 9.53 8.84
C ASP A 187 8.52 9.88 10.31
N ARG A 188 9.48 9.70 11.20
CA ARG A 188 9.34 9.97 12.62
C ARG A 188 9.16 11.44 12.98
N ASP A 189 9.63 12.32 12.09
CA ASP A 189 9.46 13.76 12.23
C ASP A 189 8.07 14.21 11.72
N GLY A 190 7.25 13.26 11.27
CA GLY A 190 5.90 13.48 10.77
C GLY A 190 5.83 13.88 9.31
N ARG A 191 6.96 14.00 8.61
CA ARG A 191 6.99 14.37 7.19
C ARG A 191 6.48 13.22 6.33
N ARG A 192 5.72 13.56 5.30
CA ARG A 192 5.11 12.59 4.39
C ARG A 192 5.87 12.48 3.08
N TYR A 193 5.86 11.29 2.53
CA TYR A 193 6.52 10.94 1.28
C TYR A 193 5.67 9.95 0.50
N VAL A 194 5.89 9.91 -0.81
CA VAL A 194 5.43 8.81 -1.66
C VAL A 194 6.65 8.11 -2.25
N LEU A 195 6.74 6.81 -2.01
CA LEU A 195 7.68 5.95 -2.69
C LEU A 195 7.07 5.48 -4.00
N TYR A 196 7.88 5.16 -4.99
CA TYR A 196 7.40 4.61 -6.24
C TYR A 196 8.54 3.95 -7.03
N ARG A 197 8.16 3.16 -8.03
CA ARG A 197 9.08 2.50 -8.96
C ARG A 197 9.08 3.21 -10.32
N THR A 198 10.25 3.36 -10.93
CA THR A 198 10.36 3.60 -12.38
C THR A 198 10.25 2.28 -13.13
N GLN A 199 9.37 2.19 -14.13
CA GLN A 199 9.26 1.00 -14.98
C GLN A 199 10.53 0.80 -15.80
N GLY A 200 10.73 -0.43 -16.28
CA GLY A 200 11.88 -0.81 -17.11
C GLY A 200 13.03 -1.47 -16.34
N ARG A 201 14.09 -1.73 -17.06
CA ARG A 201 15.34 -2.33 -16.54
C ARG A 201 16.51 -1.46 -16.95
N PRO A 202 17.31 -0.98 -15.98
CA PRO A 202 17.26 -1.20 -14.53
C PRO A 202 16.01 -0.57 -13.87
N SER A 203 15.42 -1.25 -12.89
CA SER A 203 14.37 -0.69 -12.03
C SER A 203 14.98 0.23 -10.98
N SER A 204 14.28 1.35 -10.70
CA SER A 204 14.69 2.31 -9.67
C SER A 204 13.50 2.57 -8.74
N LEU A 205 13.73 2.42 -7.43
CA LEU A 205 12.80 2.87 -6.39
C LEU A 205 13.18 4.27 -5.96
N ARG A 206 12.21 5.14 -5.87
CA ARG A 206 12.37 6.55 -5.58
C ARG A 206 11.45 6.97 -4.44
N MET A 207 11.79 8.05 -3.77
CA MET A 207 10.99 8.65 -2.71
C MET A 207 10.86 10.15 -2.97
N MET A 208 9.66 10.68 -2.88
CA MET A 208 9.30 12.08 -3.11
C MET A 208 8.56 12.62 -1.88
N PRO A 209 8.94 13.81 -1.35
CA PRO A 209 8.17 14.44 -0.29
C PRO A 209 6.81 14.93 -0.83
N VAL A 210 5.79 14.82 0.02
CA VAL A 210 4.45 15.38 -0.22
C VAL A 210 4.01 16.18 1.01
N PRO A 211 3.10 17.16 0.86
CA PRO A 211 2.48 17.85 1.99
C PRO A 211 1.64 16.92 2.88
N ASP A 212 1.18 17.42 4.00
CA ASP A 212 0.40 16.65 4.98
C ASP A 212 -0.93 16.14 4.43
N ASP A 213 -1.54 16.85 3.50
CA ASP A 213 -2.75 16.43 2.80
C ASP A 213 -2.51 15.33 1.74
N GLY A 214 -1.25 14.97 1.50
CA GLY A 214 -0.87 13.97 0.52
C GLY A 214 -0.96 14.42 -0.94
N LEU A 215 -1.28 15.68 -1.20
CA LEU A 215 -1.49 16.24 -2.53
C LEU A 215 -0.20 16.80 -3.14
N PRO A 216 -0.16 17.03 -4.45
CA PRO A 216 1.03 17.61 -5.09
C PRO A 216 1.30 19.04 -4.62
N SER A 217 2.51 19.31 -4.13
CA SER A 217 2.92 20.63 -3.61
C SER A 217 3.40 21.64 -4.67
N GLY A 218 3.24 21.36 -5.94
CA GLY A 218 3.62 22.28 -7.01
C GLY A 218 4.51 21.63 -8.09
N PRO A 219 4.96 22.42 -9.09
CA PRO A 219 5.46 21.87 -10.36
C PRO A 219 6.87 21.28 -10.34
N ARG A 220 7.59 21.23 -9.22
CA ARG A 220 9.01 20.85 -9.20
C ARG A 220 9.45 20.17 -7.89
N VAL A 221 8.77 19.12 -7.50
CA VAL A 221 9.24 18.30 -6.36
C VAL A 221 10.31 17.32 -6.84
N LYS A 222 11.45 17.25 -6.16
CA LYS A 222 12.53 16.33 -6.52
C LYS A 222 12.40 15.05 -5.73
N SER A 223 12.35 13.92 -6.43
CA SER A 223 12.50 12.61 -5.81
C SER A 223 13.98 12.22 -5.67
N VAL A 224 14.27 11.41 -4.65
CA VAL A 224 15.58 10.78 -4.46
C VAL A 224 15.48 9.29 -4.80
N GLU A 225 16.55 8.75 -5.40
CA GLU A 225 16.66 7.32 -5.66
C GLU A 225 17.17 6.63 -4.38
N ILE A 226 16.42 5.64 -3.90
CA ILE A 226 16.77 4.85 -2.70
C ILE A 226 17.32 3.48 -3.03
N LEU A 227 16.95 2.93 -4.19
CA LEU A 227 17.43 1.63 -4.64
C LEU A 227 17.38 1.54 -6.18
N ARG A 228 18.40 0.95 -6.79
CA ARG A 228 18.42 0.59 -8.22
C ARG A 228 18.94 -0.83 -8.42
N ARG A 229 18.27 -1.59 -9.31
CA ARG A 229 18.67 -2.96 -9.65
C ARG A 229 18.54 -3.22 -11.15
N GLY A 230 19.42 -4.07 -11.69
CA GLY A 230 19.40 -4.46 -13.10
C GLY A 230 18.16 -5.28 -13.49
N GLY A 231 17.62 -6.07 -12.54
CA GLY A 231 16.35 -6.79 -12.68
C GLY A 231 15.16 -5.99 -12.16
N VAL A 232 14.01 -6.68 -12.07
CA VAL A 232 12.78 -6.12 -11.47
C VAL A 232 12.98 -5.98 -9.96
N VAL A 233 12.69 -4.79 -9.44
CA VAL A 233 12.49 -4.49 -8.03
C VAL A 233 11.31 -3.51 -7.94
N GLU A 234 10.29 -3.84 -7.16
CA GLU A 234 9.01 -3.13 -7.17
C GLU A 234 8.28 -3.22 -5.83
N ASN A 235 7.10 -2.60 -5.72
CA ASN A 235 6.28 -2.52 -4.52
C ASN A 235 7.12 -2.15 -3.29
N PRO A 236 7.67 -0.93 -3.24
CA PRO A 236 8.49 -0.50 -2.11
C PRO A 236 7.63 -0.21 -0.89
N VAL A 237 7.92 -0.83 0.26
CA VAL A 237 7.35 -0.48 1.56
C VAL A 237 8.47 -0.10 2.49
N LEU A 238 8.42 1.10 3.06
CA LEU A 238 9.49 1.63 3.89
C LEU A 238 9.03 1.82 5.32
N VAL A 239 9.82 1.37 6.28
CA VAL A 239 9.56 1.55 7.70
C VAL A 239 10.80 1.97 8.47
N GLN A 240 10.63 2.79 9.49
CA GLN A 240 11.67 3.14 10.44
C GLN A 240 11.50 2.35 11.74
N ARG A 241 12.50 1.53 12.10
CA ARG A 241 12.55 0.78 13.36
C ARG A 241 13.82 1.12 14.16
N GLY A 242 13.67 1.76 15.28
CA GLY A 242 14.83 2.28 16.02
C GLY A 242 15.66 3.22 15.12
N LYS A 243 16.93 3.01 15.02
CA LYS A 243 17.85 3.77 14.16
C LYS A 243 17.98 3.20 12.73
N PHE A 244 17.10 2.28 12.35
CA PHE A 244 17.20 1.59 11.08
C PHE A 244 16.05 1.95 10.14
N TRP A 245 16.38 2.05 8.87
CA TRP A 245 15.47 2.03 7.74
C TRP A 245 15.38 0.59 7.25
N VAL A 246 14.17 0.06 7.13
CA VAL A 246 13.90 -1.25 6.55
C VAL A 246 13.02 -1.06 5.33
N LEU A 247 13.49 -1.54 4.20
CA LEU A 247 12.80 -1.45 2.92
C LEU A 247 12.39 -2.86 2.48
N PHE A 248 11.09 -3.10 2.40
CA PHE A 248 10.54 -4.29 1.75
C PHE A 248 10.37 -4.01 0.27
N THR A 249 10.52 -5.03 -0.56
CA THR A 249 10.34 -4.94 -2.02
C THR A 249 9.93 -6.29 -2.56
N SER A 250 9.21 -6.28 -3.67
CA SER A 250 8.99 -7.48 -4.48
C SER A 250 10.02 -7.58 -5.60
N GLN A 251 10.41 -8.80 -5.97
CA GLN A 251 11.41 -9.06 -7.01
C GLN A 251 11.01 -10.23 -7.91
N SER A 252 11.61 -10.29 -9.08
CA SER A 252 11.31 -11.23 -10.16
C SER A 252 10.05 -10.89 -10.95
N TYR A 253 9.52 -11.83 -11.72
CA TYR A 253 8.34 -11.63 -12.56
C TYR A 253 7.08 -11.97 -11.77
N PHE A 254 6.18 -11.01 -11.62
CA PHE A 254 4.94 -11.13 -10.83
C PHE A 254 3.98 -12.21 -11.35
N GLY A 255 4.06 -12.55 -12.64
CA GLY A 255 3.20 -13.53 -13.29
C GLY A 255 3.64 -14.97 -13.09
N GLY A 256 4.57 -15.25 -12.19
CA GLY A 256 5.04 -16.60 -11.93
C GLY A 256 5.38 -16.86 -10.46
N CYS A 257 5.56 -18.12 -10.10
CA CYS A 257 5.84 -18.53 -8.71
C CYS A 257 7.23 -18.09 -8.19
N GLY A 258 8.10 -17.63 -9.07
CA GLY A 258 9.42 -17.06 -8.68
C GLY A 258 9.37 -15.63 -8.15
N TYR A 259 8.21 -14.99 -8.11
CA TYR A 259 8.04 -13.69 -7.47
C TYR A 259 8.20 -13.83 -5.96
N GLU A 260 8.88 -12.89 -5.31
CA GLU A 260 9.26 -13.00 -3.90
C GLU A 260 9.22 -11.66 -3.18
N THR A 261 8.87 -11.67 -1.90
CA THR A 261 9.03 -10.51 -1.00
C THR A 261 10.41 -10.55 -0.35
N THR A 262 11.14 -9.46 -0.49
CA THR A 262 12.49 -9.30 0.06
C THR A 262 12.57 -8.08 0.96
N TRP A 263 13.64 -7.99 1.76
CA TRP A 263 13.90 -6.80 2.57
C TRP A 263 15.39 -6.45 2.61
N ARG A 264 15.65 -5.17 2.90
CA ARG A 264 16.97 -4.60 3.17
C ARG A 264 16.92 -3.69 4.38
N LYS A 265 18.03 -3.54 5.05
CA LYS A 265 18.15 -2.69 6.24
C LYS A 265 19.43 -1.87 6.22
N ALA A 266 19.31 -0.58 6.57
CA ALA A 266 20.44 0.34 6.71
C ALA A 266 20.19 1.37 7.82
N ARG A 267 21.22 2.13 8.19
CA ARG A 267 21.09 3.24 9.15
C ARG A 267 20.73 4.57 8.48
N SER A 268 20.78 4.64 7.16
CA SER A 268 20.35 5.79 6.36
C SER A 268 19.64 5.32 5.09
N LEU A 269 18.88 6.19 4.44
CA LEU A 269 18.23 5.90 3.16
C LEU A 269 19.23 5.55 2.07
N GLU A 270 20.33 6.28 1.96
CA GLU A 270 21.38 6.03 0.97
C GLU A 270 22.05 4.68 1.19
N GLY A 271 22.14 4.23 2.44
CA GLY A 271 22.68 2.94 2.82
C GLY A 271 21.88 1.76 2.28
N LEU A 272 20.58 1.93 2.01
CA LEU A 272 19.71 0.87 1.46
C LEU A 272 20.18 0.36 0.09
N SER A 273 20.74 1.25 -0.72
CA SER A 273 21.27 0.90 -2.05
C SER A 273 22.39 -0.13 -1.99
N ARG A 274 23.18 -0.14 -0.92
CA ARG A 274 24.33 -1.03 -0.67
C ARG A 274 24.00 -2.17 0.29
N ALA A 275 22.86 -2.11 0.96
CA ALA A 275 22.47 -3.12 1.94
C ALA A 275 22.20 -4.48 1.27
N ARG A 276 22.57 -5.54 2.00
CA ARG A 276 22.33 -6.91 1.55
C ARG A 276 20.80 -7.16 1.43
N LYS A 277 20.43 -7.85 0.34
CA LYS A 277 19.08 -8.38 0.16
C LYS A 277 18.89 -9.63 1.04
N HIS A 278 17.73 -9.72 1.67
CA HIS A 278 17.25 -10.91 2.35
C HIS A 278 15.87 -11.27 1.79
N VAL A 279 15.59 -12.56 1.65
CA VAL A 279 14.26 -13.06 1.29
C VAL A 279 13.43 -13.15 2.57
N LEU A 280 12.19 -12.65 2.52
CA LEU A 280 11.22 -12.81 3.58
C LEU A 280 10.22 -13.92 3.22
N LEU A 281 9.59 -13.80 2.04
CA LEU A 281 8.62 -14.77 1.52
C LEU A 281 9.02 -15.16 0.10
N SER A 282 9.06 -16.44 -0.18
CA SER A 282 9.27 -17.03 -1.50
C SER A 282 8.57 -18.38 -1.58
N GLN A 283 8.38 -18.92 -2.77
CA GLN A 283 7.83 -20.28 -2.89
C GLN A 283 8.66 -21.31 -2.10
N GLY A 284 9.98 -21.19 -2.14
CA GLY A 284 10.86 -22.12 -1.43
C GLY A 284 10.75 -22.07 0.11
N THR A 285 10.36 -20.92 0.69
CA THR A 285 10.23 -20.75 2.14
C THR A 285 8.81 -20.91 2.66
N THR A 286 7.82 -20.77 1.81
CA THR A 286 6.40 -20.71 2.21
C THR A 286 5.51 -21.75 1.53
N GLY A 287 5.93 -22.31 0.42
CA GLY A 287 5.07 -23.13 -0.46
C GLY A 287 4.08 -22.30 -1.30
N LEU A 288 4.01 -20.97 -1.12
CA LEU A 288 3.11 -20.08 -1.83
C LEU A 288 3.68 -19.72 -3.22
N CYS A 289 2.83 -19.67 -4.24
CA CYS A 289 3.24 -19.30 -5.59
C CYS A 289 3.33 -17.78 -5.75
N GLY A 290 4.53 -17.24 -5.83
CA GLY A 290 4.77 -15.83 -6.10
C GLY A 290 4.28 -14.87 -5.00
N PRO A 291 4.68 -15.03 -3.73
CA PRO A 291 4.27 -14.14 -2.64
C PRO A 291 4.96 -12.77 -2.76
N GLY A 292 4.20 -11.74 -3.11
CA GLY A 292 4.70 -10.37 -3.32
C GLY A 292 3.61 -9.32 -3.40
N GLY A 293 3.94 -8.11 -3.91
CA GLY A 293 3.01 -6.99 -3.95
C GLY A 293 2.53 -6.61 -2.55
N ALA A 294 3.47 -6.51 -1.61
CA ALA A 294 3.18 -6.39 -0.19
C ALA A 294 2.93 -4.94 0.24
N ASP A 295 2.07 -4.78 1.22
CA ASP A 295 1.86 -3.56 2.01
C ASP A 295 2.00 -3.90 3.52
N LEU A 296 2.32 -2.92 4.36
CA LEU A 296 2.54 -3.10 5.79
C LEU A 296 1.49 -2.38 6.62
N LEU A 297 0.57 -3.15 7.19
CA LEU A 297 -0.33 -2.67 8.22
C LEU A 297 0.44 -2.55 9.55
N THR A 298 0.69 -1.33 10.03
CA THR A 298 1.28 -1.09 11.34
C THR A 298 0.19 -0.87 12.38
N GLY A 299 0.16 -1.71 13.41
CA GLY A 299 -0.75 -1.56 14.54
C GLY A 299 -0.37 -0.42 15.48
N SER A 300 -1.24 -0.07 16.42
CA SER A 300 -1.01 0.98 17.44
C SER A 300 0.02 0.56 18.50
N SER A 301 0.21 -0.73 18.75
CA SER A 301 1.24 -1.25 19.63
C SER A 301 2.57 -1.35 18.90
N ALA A 302 3.63 -0.83 19.50
CA ALA A 302 4.98 -0.73 18.92
C ALA A 302 5.62 -2.07 18.50
N GLY A 303 4.94 -3.21 18.66
CA GLY A 303 5.41 -4.55 18.35
C GLY A 303 4.69 -5.23 17.19
N ASP A 304 3.45 -4.86 16.94
CA ASP A 304 2.61 -5.60 16.00
C ASP A 304 2.70 -5.01 14.61
N SER A 305 3.24 -5.80 13.68
CA SER A 305 3.27 -5.47 12.27
C SER A 305 2.69 -6.63 11.49
N VAL A 306 1.81 -6.32 10.55
CA VAL A 306 1.25 -7.31 9.64
C VAL A 306 1.62 -6.90 8.24
N LEU A 307 2.19 -7.83 7.49
CA LEU A 307 2.44 -7.68 6.07
C LEU A 307 1.29 -8.36 5.32
N VAL A 308 0.50 -7.57 4.60
CA VAL A 308 -0.46 -8.07 3.62
C VAL A 308 0.24 -8.20 2.28
N PHE A 309 -0.09 -9.23 1.52
CA PHE A 309 0.56 -9.51 0.25
C PHE A 309 -0.35 -10.36 -0.64
N HIS A 310 -0.01 -10.52 -1.90
CA HIS A 310 -0.70 -11.47 -2.75
C HIS A 310 0.12 -12.72 -3.03
N SER A 311 -0.59 -13.79 -3.37
CA SER A 311 -0.02 -15.03 -3.91
C SER A 311 -0.97 -15.60 -4.96
N TRP A 312 -0.47 -16.37 -5.92
CA TRP A 312 -1.30 -17.04 -6.90
C TRP A 312 -2.03 -18.22 -6.29
N THR A 313 -3.36 -18.19 -6.36
CA THR A 313 -4.28 -19.26 -5.99
C THR A 313 -4.92 -19.85 -7.23
N CYS A 314 -5.26 -21.14 -7.16
CA CYS A 314 -5.94 -21.91 -8.17
C CYS A 314 -7.27 -22.45 -7.57
N PRO A 315 -8.31 -21.60 -7.45
CA PRO A 315 -9.50 -21.91 -6.68
C PRO A 315 -10.30 -23.11 -7.20
N GLU A 316 -10.27 -23.41 -8.51
CA GLU A 316 -10.94 -24.59 -9.06
C GLU A 316 -10.42 -25.91 -8.48
N ILE A 317 -9.18 -25.93 -8.01
CA ILE A 317 -8.59 -27.06 -7.29
C ILE A 317 -8.41 -26.78 -5.80
N ARG A 318 -8.96 -25.68 -5.28
CA ARG A 318 -8.91 -25.24 -3.87
C ARG A 318 -7.50 -25.28 -3.27
N SER A 319 -6.55 -24.72 -4.01
CA SER A 319 -5.12 -24.76 -3.65
C SER A 319 -4.37 -23.53 -4.13
N HIS A 320 -3.17 -23.33 -3.57
CA HIS A 320 -2.19 -22.44 -4.20
C HIS A 320 -1.68 -23.08 -5.49
N CYS A 321 -1.46 -22.25 -6.51
CA CYS A 321 -0.83 -22.71 -7.74
C CYS A 321 0.60 -23.17 -7.43
N GLN A 322 1.04 -24.28 -8.01
CA GLN A 322 2.35 -24.87 -7.71
C GLN A 322 3.43 -24.46 -8.71
N SER A 323 3.08 -24.45 -9.98
CA SER A 323 3.98 -24.09 -11.09
C SER A 323 3.18 -23.79 -12.35
N GLY A 324 3.83 -23.21 -13.36
CA GLY A 324 3.21 -23.00 -14.66
C GLY A 324 2.17 -21.91 -14.74
N VAL A 325 2.01 -21.11 -13.67
CA VAL A 325 1.27 -19.87 -13.76
C VAL A 325 2.08 -18.92 -14.62
N ASP A 326 1.52 -18.53 -15.73
CA ASP A 326 2.05 -17.54 -16.64
C ASP A 326 0.92 -16.53 -16.88
N TYR A 327 1.09 -15.33 -16.37
CA TYR A 327 0.07 -14.28 -16.48
C TYR A 327 -0.33 -13.98 -17.92
N ASP A 328 0.60 -14.16 -18.87
CA ASP A 328 0.39 -13.91 -20.29
C ASP A 328 -0.37 -15.05 -21.00
N LYS A 329 -0.62 -16.15 -20.30
CA LYS A 329 -1.41 -17.29 -20.79
C LYS A 329 -2.79 -17.32 -20.14
N ALA A 330 -3.71 -18.06 -20.77
CA ALA A 330 -5.03 -18.27 -20.17
C ALA A 330 -4.88 -18.83 -18.74
N PRO A 331 -5.65 -18.32 -17.77
CA PRO A 331 -5.55 -18.77 -16.39
C PRO A 331 -5.88 -20.25 -16.30
N VAL A 332 -4.96 -21.03 -15.72
CA VAL A 332 -5.16 -22.46 -15.45
C VAL A 332 -5.86 -22.57 -14.10
N TYR A 333 -6.92 -23.37 -14.02
CA TYR A 333 -7.69 -23.60 -12.79
C TYR A 333 -8.23 -22.32 -12.14
N GLY A 334 -8.65 -21.34 -12.93
CA GLY A 334 -9.16 -20.06 -12.42
C GLY A 334 -8.09 -19.20 -11.72
N ALA A 335 -6.81 -19.43 -12.01
CA ALA A 335 -5.70 -18.81 -11.32
C ALA A 335 -5.82 -17.29 -11.25
N HIS A 336 -5.72 -16.75 -10.04
CA HIS A 336 -5.67 -15.31 -9.77
C HIS A 336 -4.79 -15.02 -8.55
N ARG A 337 -4.46 -13.77 -8.33
CA ARG A 337 -3.72 -13.35 -7.13
C ARG A 337 -4.70 -13.04 -6.02
N ALA A 338 -4.63 -13.79 -4.93
CA ALA A 338 -5.45 -13.63 -3.74
C ALA A 338 -4.68 -12.91 -2.63
N MET A 339 -5.37 -12.23 -1.71
CA MET A 339 -4.75 -11.56 -0.57
C MET A 339 -4.51 -12.54 0.57
N LEU A 340 -3.31 -12.47 1.14
CA LEU A 340 -2.87 -13.15 2.36
C LEU A 340 -2.25 -12.14 3.32
N ALA A 341 -2.05 -12.54 4.58
CA ALA A 341 -1.33 -11.74 5.55
C ALA A 341 -0.45 -12.60 6.46
N VAL A 342 0.65 -11.99 6.91
CA VAL A 342 1.60 -12.60 7.84
C VAL A 342 1.97 -11.61 8.94
N VAL A 343 1.96 -12.07 10.18
CA VAL A 343 2.47 -11.31 11.32
C VAL A 343 3.99 -11.31 11.27
N LEU A 344 4.60 -10.13 11.41
CA LEU A 344 6.03 -9.97 11.47
C LEU A 344 6.53 -9.90 12.92
N ALA A 345 7.46 -10.77 13.25
CA ALA A 345 8.29 -10.60 14.44
C ALA A 345 9.51 -9.74 14.11
N TRP A 346 9.89 -8.88 15.05
CA TRP A 346 11.01 -7.97 14.91
C TRP A 346 12.04 -8.21 16.00
N SER A 347 13.28 -8.45 15.61
CA SER A 347 14.38 -8.45 16.57
C SER A 347 14.70 -7.04 17.11
N SER A 348 15.40 -6.95 18.22
CA SER A 348 15.94 -5.69 18.76
C SER A 348 16.85 -4.91 17.78
N ARG A 349 17.34 -5.59 16.75
CA ARG A 349 18.16 -5.01 15.69
C ARG A 349 17.36 -4.70 14.42
N ALA A 350 16.03 -4.61 14.52
CA ALA A 350 15.13 -4.35 13.39
C ALA A 350 15.31 -5.35 12.22
N VAL A 351 15.40 -6.63 12.53
CA VAL A 351 15.38 -7.72 11.54
C VAL A 351 13.98 -8.29 11.53
N PRO A 352 13.24 -8.20 10.41
CA PRO A 352 11.92 -8.81 10.29
C PRO A 352 12.04 -10.32 10.04
N SER A 353 11.07 -11.06 10.55
CA SER A 353 10.85 -12.47 10.22
C SER A 353 9.34 -12.73 10.18
N ALA A 354 8.89 -13.59 9.29
CA ALA A 354 7.52 -14.08 9.28
C ALA A 354 7.32 -14.97 10.54
N ALA A 355 6.32 -14.64 11.35
CA ALA A 355 6.05 -15.33 12.62
C ALA A 355 4.86 -16.28 12.51
N ALA A 356 3.73 -15.83 11.96
CA ALA A 356 2.52 -16.61 11.78
C ALA A 356 1.68 -16.01 10.64
N TYR A 357 0.95 -16.86 9.93
CA TYR A 357 -0.06 -16.37 8.98
C TYR A 357 -1.34 -15.98 9.72
N VAL A 358 -2.05 -15.03 9.13
CA VAL A 358 -3.40 -14.67 9.58
C VAL A 358 -4.38 -15.59 8.88
N ASP A 359 -4.98 -16.52 9.63
CA ASP A 359 -5.96 -17.45 9.08
C ASP A 359 -7.35 -16.80 8.96
N PRO A 360 -8.06 -17.00 7.85
CA PRO A 360 -9.41 -16.48 7.71
C PRO A 360 -10.38 -17.16 8.69
N VAL A 361 -11.34 -16.39 9.23
CA VAL A 361 -12.42 -16.93 10.10
C VAL A 361 -13.41 -17.80 9.32
N VAL A 362 -13.49 -17.61 8.01
CA VAL A 362 -14.28 -18.44 7.09
C VAL A 362 -13.33 -19.01 6.06
N ASP A 363 -13.33 -20.32 5.89
CA ASP A 363 -12.52 -20.97 4.86
C ASP A 363 -13.06 -20.60 3.46
N PRO A 364 -12.33 -19.82 2.65
CA PRO A 364 -12.81 -19.40 1.33
C PRO A 364 -12.90 -20.57 0.35
N TRP A 365 -12.33 -21.73 0.69
CA TRP A 365 -12.34 -22.95 -0.11
C TRP A 365 -13.22 -24.06 0.48
N ALA A 366 -13.84 -23.83 1.65
CA ALA A 366 -14.94 -24.68 2.11
C ALA A 366 -16.07 -24.58 1.09
N GLY A 367 -16.52 -25.72 0.57
CA GLY A 367 -17.73 -25.72 -0.25
C GLY A 367 -18.95 -25.31 0.56
N PRO A 368 -20.07 -24.91 -0.10
CA PRO A 368 -21.33 -24.66 0.58
C PRO A 368 -21.83 -25.91 1.30
#